data_e45a3e2b9ba9e68c70750a0c485346e0
#
_entry.id   e45a3e2b9ba9e68c70750a0c485346e0
#
_cell.length_a   1.000
_cell.length_b   1.000
_cell.length_c   1.000
_cell.angle_alpha   90.00
_cell.angle_beta   90.00
_cell.angle_gamma   90.00
#
_symmetry.space_group_name_H-M   'P 1'
#
loop_
_entity.id
_entity.type
_entity.pdbx_description
1 polymer ?
#
loop_
_entity_poly.entity_id
_entity_poly.type
_entity_poly.pdbx_seq_one_letter_code
_entity_poly.pdbx_strand_id
1 'polypeptide(L)'
;PQVVLALALAVAAPRSGHVALDPEHARESAMREAERIDDDAREAVAALPWPVDAVAWQSEVADSPLTPDVLRVEHGLVYLRRFHDLERSVGERLLALASQPAEAPSSIDALFDTMLLDDGQRRAVQVCLASRLGVLVGGPGTGKTRTVATILAALLRSEEHTSELQSQFRISY
;
A
#
# COMPACT_ATOMS: atom_id res chain seq x y z
N PRO A 1 -17.89 2.72 27.21
CA PRO A 1 -16.84 3.75 27.10
C PRO A 1 -15.72 3.33 26.18
N GLN A 2 -15.24 2.07 26.27
CA GLN A 2 -14.10 1.56 25.53
C GLN A 2 -14.37 1.42 24.01
N VAL A 3 -15.60 1.08 23.60
CA VAL A 3 -15.99 1.08 22.17
C VAL A 3 -15.97 2.49 21.58
N VAL A 4 -16.40 3.50 22.35
CA VAL A 4 -16.34 4.91 21.92
C VAL A 4 -14.90 5.38 21.80
N LEU A 5 -14.03 4.96 22.71
CA LEU A 5 -12.59 5.22 22.60
C LEU A 5 -12.00 4.57 21.35
N ALA A 6 -12.32 3.30 21.07
CA ALA A 6 -11.88 2.63 19.85
C ALA A 6 -12.35 3.36 18.58
N LEU A 7 -13.60 3.81 18.54
CA LEU A 7 -14.13 4.58 17.42
C LEU A 7 -13.38 5.91 17.25
N ALA A 8 -13.16 6.65 18.33
CA ALA A 8 -12.44 7.93 18.29
C ALA A 8 -11.01 7.75 17.77
N LEU A 9 -10.30 6.72 18.24
CA LEU A 9 -8.94 6.42 17.81
C LEU A 9 -8.89 5.90 16.36
N ALA A 10 -9.86 5.07 15.94
CA ALA A 10 -9.97 4.63 14.56
C ALA A 10 -10.26 5.80 13.59
N VAL A 11 -11.02 6.82 14.05
CA VAL A 11 -11.25 8.07 13.28
C VAL A 11 -9.97 8.91 13.20
N ALA A 12 -9.13 8.89 14.24
CA ALA A 12 -7.89 9.66 14.28
C ALA A 12 -6.74 8.98 13.50
N ALA A 13 -6.74 7.65 13.40
CA ALA A 13 -5.66 6.86 12.79
C ALA A 13 -5.21 7.35 11.39
N PRO A 14 -6.11 7.74 10.44
CA PRO A 14 -5.70 8.24 9.15
C PRO A 14 -4.90 9.54 9.19
N ARG A 15 -5.07 10.37 10.21
CA ARG A 15 -4.29 11.61 10.38
C ARG A 15 -2.83 11.33 10.71
N SER A 16 -2.56 10.17 11.32
CA SER A 16 -1.21 9.68 11.65
C SER A 16 -0.66 8.72 10.59
N GLY A 17 -1.33 8.60 9.42
CA GLY A 17 -0.90 7.75 8.32
C GLY A 17 -1.24 6.26 8.48
N HIS A 18 -2.15 5.91 9.38
CA HIS A 18 -2.61 4.54 9.61
C HIS A 18 -4.04 4.35 9.09
N VAL A 19 -4.35 3.19 8.54
CA VAL A 19 -5.72 2.86 8.07
C VAL A 19 -6.57 2.21 9.17
N ALA A 20 -5.93 1.73 10.23
CA ALA A 20 -6.54 1.02 11.33
C ALA A 20 -5.94 1.42 12.68
N LEU A 21 -6.69 1.16 13.75
CA LEU A 21 -6.22 1.21 15.12
C LEU A 21 -5.61 -0.15 15.48
N ASP A 22 -4.39 -0.14 15.98
CA ASP A 22 -3.78 -1.28 16.66
C ASP A 22 -4.05 -1.18 18.17
N PRO A 23 -4.91 -2.04 18.74
CA PRO A 23 -5.26 -1.97 20.16
C PRO A 23 -4.09 -2.23 21.11
N GLU A 24 -3.09 -3.01 20.70
CA GLU A 24 -1.90 -3.29 21.51
C GLU A 24 -1.03 -2.05 21.71
N HIS A 25 -0.92 -1.23 20.67
CA HIS A 25 -0.08 -0.04 20.66
C HIS A 25 -0.86 1.29 20.73
N ALA A 26 -2.19 1.21 20.88
CA ALA A 26 -3.09 2.37 20.82
C ALA A 26 -2.73 3.47 21.82
N ARG A 27 -2.51 3.09 23.07
CA ARG A 27 -2.17 4.02 24.16
C ARG A 27 -0.82 4.70 23.89
N GLU A 28 0.19 3.92 23.55
CA GLU A 28 1.53 4.43 23.29
C GLU A 28 1.54 5.39 22.08
N SER A 29 0.82 5.04 21.01
CA SER A 29 0.70 5.88 19.83
C SER A 29 -0.04 7.19 20.12
N ALA A 30 -1.13 7.14 20.88
CA ALA A 30 -1.88 8.34 21.27
C ALA A 30 -1.06 9.25 22.21
N MET A 31 -0.30 8.66 23.14
CA MET A 31 0.57 9.43 24.03
C MET A 31 1.69 10.13 23.26
N ARG A 32 2.33 9.45 22.32
CA ARG A 32 3.36 10.06 21.45
C ARG A 32 2.82 11.21 20.60
N GLU A 33 1.59 11.08 20.12
CA GLU A 33 0.97 12.17 19.35
C GLU A 33 0.60 13.35 20.26
N ALA A 34 0.10 13.10 21.46
CA ALA A 34 -0.23 14.13 22.44
C ALA A 34 1.03 14.90 22.91
N GLU A 35 2.16 14.23 23.09
CA GLU A 35 3.45 14.84 23.43
C GLU A 35 3.96 15.84 22.40
N ARG A 36 3.53 15.69 21.13
CA ARG A 36 3.88 16.64 20.05
C ARG A 36 3.02 17.91 20.09
N ILE A 37 1.92 17.89 20.82
CA ILE A 37 1.00 19.01 20.93
C ILE A 37 1.39 19.86 22.14
N ASP A 38 1.13 19.37 23.34
CA ASP A 38 1.46 20.02 24.62
C ASP A 38 1.24 19.06 25.82
N ASP A 39 1.57 19.54 27.02
CA ASP A 39 1.42 18.76 28.26
C ASP A 39 -0.05 18.56 28.64
N ASP A 40 -0.94 19.50 28.33
CA ASP A 40 -2.38 19.39 28.61
C ASP A 40 -3.01 18.27 27.77
N ALA A 41 -2.64 18.16 26.49
CA ALA A 41 -3.07 17.08 25.61
C ALA A 41 -2.59 15.71 26.12
N ARG A 42 -1.35 15.66 26.60
CA ARG A 42 -0.79 14.43 27.21
C ARG A 42 -1.55 14.00 28.46
N GLU A 43 -1.87 14.94 29.35
CA GLU A 43 -2.64 14.66 30.56
C GLU A 43 -4.07 14.18 30.22
N ALA A 44 -4.73 14.85 29.26
CA ALA A 44 -6.04 14.46 28.77
C ALA A 44 -6.05 13.05 28.17
N VAL A 45 -5.06 12.70 27.35
CA VAL A 45 -4.92 11.35 26.77
C VAL A 45 -4.62 10.31 27.84
N ALA A 46 -3.79 10.62 28.83
CA ALA A 46 -3.48 9.72 29.94
C ALA A 46 -4.73 9.38 30.79
N ALA A 47 -5.66 10.32 30.92
CA ALA A 47 -6.90 10.19 31.69
C ALA A 47 -8.02 9.41 30.95
N LEU A 48 -7.84 9.05 29.67
CA LEU A 48 -8.82 8.27 28.93
C LEU A 48 -9.02 6.86 29.56
N PRO A 49 -10.21 6.25 29.39
CA PRO A 49 -10.53 4.93 29.96
C PRO A 49 -9.85 3.82 29.17
N TRP A 50 -8.53 3.77 29.22
CA TRP A 50 -7.74 2.77 28.50
C TRP A 50 -8.07 1.36 28.97
N PRO A 51 -8.30 0.39 28.06
CA PRO A 51 -8.48 -1.00 28.42
C PRO A 51 -7.18 -1.59 28.96
N VAL A 52 -7.31 -2.56 29.86
CA VAL A 52 -6.16 -3.29 30.44
C VAL A 52 -5.66 -4.38 29.49
N ASP A 53 -6.57 -4.97 28.72
CA ASP A 53 -6.33 -6.10 27.83
C ASP A 53 -6.80 -5.76 26.41
N ALA A 54 -5.88 -5.80 25.46
CA ALA A 54 -6.15 -5.47 24.06
C ALA A 54 -7.07 -6.49 23.38
N VAL A 55 -6.96 -7.78 23.72
CA VAL A 55 -7.79 -8.85 23.15
C VAL A 55 -9.23 -8.74 23.64
N ALA A 56 -9.40 -8.51 24.94
CA ALA A 56 -10.72 -8.27 25.51
C ALA A 56 -11.38 -7.03 24.91
N TRP A 57 -10.60 -5.98 24.67
CA TRP A 57 -11.07 -4.76 24.01
C TRP A 57 -11.51 -5.01 22.57
N GLN A 58 -10.73 -5.76 21.80
CA GLN A 58 -11.11 -6.16 20.42
C GLN A 58 -12.43 -6.94 20.42
N SER A 59 -12.61 -7.87 21.36
CA SER A 59 -13.86 -8.64 21.50
C SER A 59 -15.04 -7.73 21.82
N GLU A 60 -14.89 -6.79 22.75
CA GLU A 60 -15.92 -5.82 23.11
C GLU A 60 -16.32 -4.95 21.88
N VAL A 61 -15.33 -4.53 21.08
CA VAL A 61 -15.60 -3.78 19.84
C VAL A 61 -16.29 -4.66 18.82
N ALA A 62 -15.86 -5.91 18.65
CA ALA A 62 -16.45 -6.85 17.70
C ALA A 62 -17.92 -7.15 18.00
N ASP A 63 -18.27 -7.26 19.28
CA ASP A 63 -19.64 -7.53 19.77
C ASP A 63 -20.51 -6.26 19.84
N SER A 64 -19.94 -5.10 19.54
CA SER A 64 -20.64 -3.81 19.58
C SER A 64 -21.67 -3.67 18.48
N PRO A 65 -22.80 -2.97 18.72
CA PRO A 65 -23.75 -2.58 17.66
C PRO A 65 -23.15 -1.72 16.55
N LEU A 66 -21.98 -1.11 16.76
CA LEU A 66 -21.26 -0.37 15.72
C LEU A 66 -20.55 -1.28 14.72
N THR A 67 -20.37 -2.54 15.03
CA THR A 67 -19.81 -3.57 14.17
C THR A 67 -20.95 -4.43 13.61
N PRO A 68 -21.03 -4.67 12.27
CA PRO A 68 -20.03 -4.34 11.25
C PRO A 68 -20.25 -3.02 10.49
N ASP A 69 -21.24 -2.20 10.84
CA ASP A 69 -21.67 -1.09 9.98
C ASP A 69 -20.73 0.12 10.01
N VAL A 70 -20.11 0.42 11.14
CA VAL A 70 -19.21 1.54 11.34
C VAL A 70 -17.77 1.08 11.53
N LEU A 71 -17.59 0.03 12.34
CA LEU A 71 -16.29 -0.56 12.66
C LEU A 71 -16.14 -1.96 12.04
N ARG A 72 -14.91 -2.37 11.82
CA ARG A 72 -14.51 -3.74 11.48
C ARG A 72 -13.35 -4.15 12.35
N VAL A 73 -13.41 -5.37 12.86
CA VAL A 73 -12.29 -6.00 13.57
C VAL A 73 -11.78 -7.14 12.72
N GLU A 74 -10.54 -7.05 12.29
CA GLU A 74 -9.88 -8.06 11.45
C GLU A 74 -8.38 -8.10 11.74
N HIS A 75 -7.81 -9.29 11.81
CA HIS A 75 -6.37 -9.51 12.08
C HIS A 75 -5.83 -8.77 13.32
N GLY A 76 -6.64 -8.64 14.36
CA GLY A 76 -6.24 -7.93 15.58
C GLY A 76 -6.32 -6.40 15.50
N LEU A 77 -6.76 -5.85 14.37
CA LEU A 77 -6.88 -4.42 14.13
C LEU A 77 -8.34 -3.97 14.12
N VAL A 78 -8.59 -2.71 14.50
CA VAL A 78 -9.91 -2.07 14.45
C VAL A 78 -9.90 -1.00 13.36
N TYR A 79 -10.73 -1.19 12.37
CA TYR A 79 -10.88 -0.29 11.22
C TYR A 79 -12.16 0.52 11.30
N LEU A 80 -12.17 1.72 10.74
CA LEU A 80 -13.41 2.25 10.17
C LEU A 80 -13.77 1.42 8.95
N ARG A 81 -15.03 0.96 8.86
CA ARG A 81 -15.50 0.11 7.75
C ARG A 81 -15.10 0.64 6.38
N ARG A 82 -15.25 1.94 6.13
CA ARG A 82 -14.90 2.55 4.84
C ARG A 82 -13.43 2.34 4.44
N PHE A 83 -12.51 2.41 5.41
CA PHE A 83 -11.08 2.23 5.14
C PHE A 83 -10.73 0.76 4.96
N HIS A 84 -11.36 -0.12 5.74
CA HIS A 84 -11.26 -1.56 5.55
C HIS A 84 -11.72 -1.97 4.14
N ASP A 85 -12.89 -1.51 3.69
CA ASP A 85 -13.44 -1.83 2.37
C ASP A 85 -12.55 -1.26 1.24
N LEU A 86 -11.97 -0.08 1.43
CA LEU A 86 -11.01 0.52 0.48
C LEU A 86 -9.71 -0.27 0.42
N GLU A 87 -9.10 -0.61 1.55
CA GLU A 87 -7.87 -1.41 1.62
C GLU A 87 -8.06 -2.77 0.95
N ARG A 88 -9.16 -3.44 1.26
CA ARG A 88 -9.54 -4.70 0.64
C ARG A 88 -9.70 -4.57 -0.88
N SER A 89 -10.41 -3.54 -1.35
CA SER A 89 -10.59 -3.28 -2.77
C SER A 89 -9.25 -3.02 -3.49
N VAL A 90 -8.34 -2.28 -2.86
CA VAL A 90 -6.99 -2.05 -3.39
C VAL A 90 -6.22 -3.37 -3.45
N GLY A 91 -6.25 -4.18 -2.37
CA GLY A 91 -5.58 -5.48 -2.33
C GLY A 91 -6.10 -6.43 -3.42
N GLU A 92 -7.40 -6.54 -3.60
CA GLU A 92 -8.04 -7.35 -4.64
C GLU A 92 -7.60 -6.91 -6.05
N ARG A 93 -7.54 -5.60 -6.31
CA ARG A 93 -7.09 -5.06 -7.61
C ARG A 93 -5.60 -5.31 -7.85
N LEU A 94 -4.76 -5.16 -6.84
CA LEU A 94 -3.33 -5.44 -6.94
C LEU A 94 -3.09 -6.94 -7.21
N LEU A 95 -3.78 -7.83 -6.52
CA LEU A 95 -3.72 -9.27 -6.75
C LEU A 95 -4.20 -9.64 -8.16
N ALA A 96 -5.28 -9.02 -8.63
CA ALA A 96 -5.78 -9.22 -9.98
C ALA A 96 -4.76 -8.76 -11.04
N LEU A 97 -4.06 -7.64 -10.83
CA LEU A 97 -2.97 -7.20 -11.71
C LEU A 97 -1.77 -8.16 -11.65
N ALA A 98 -1.38 -8.59 -10.45
CA ALA A 98 -0.24 -9.49 -10.27
C ALA A 98 -0.45 -10.87 -10.91
N SER A 99 -1.70 -11.33 -11.01
CA SER A 99 -2.04 -12.63 -11.62
C SER A 99 -2.16 -12.58 -13.15
N GLN A 100 -2.15 -11.38 -13.75
CA GLN A 100 -2.21 -11.23 -15.21
C GLN A 100 -0.80 -11.26 -15.81
N PRO A 101 -0.53 -12.12 -16.81
CA PRO A 101 0.72 -12.08 -17.55
C PRO A 101 0.82 -10.75 -18.32
N ALA A 102 2.01 -10.19 -18.41
CA ALA A 102 2.33 -9.12 -19.33
C ALA A 102 3.08 -9.67 -20.52
N GLU A 103 2.85 -9.11 -21.69
CA GLU A 103 3.67 -9.40 -22.86
C GLU A 103 4.99 -8.64 -22.71
N ALA A 104 6.07 -9.39 -22.41
CA ALA A 104 7.40 -8.79 -22.34
C ALA A 104 7.83 -8.29 -23.73
N PRO A 105 8.43 -7.08 -23.84
CA PRO A 105 8.96 -6.59 -25.10
C PRO A 105 9.99 -7.55 -25.70
N SER A 106 9.91 -7.79 -27.00
CA SER A 106 10.71 -8.79 -27.73
C SER A 106 12.23 -8.48 -27.81
N SER A 107 12.67 -7.28 -27.46
CA SER A 107 14.09 -6.89 -27.47
C SER A 107 14.41 -5.87 -26.39
N ILE A 108 14.90 -6.36 -25.25
CA ILE A 108 15.33 -5.54 -24.12
C ILE A 108 16.86 -5.41 -24.06
N ASP A 109 17.59 -6.32 -24.73
CA ASP A 109 19.04 -6.44 -24.59
C ASP A 109 19.78 -5.18 -25.03
N ALA A 110 19.35 -4.56 -26.13
CA ALA A 110 19.93 -3.30 -26.61
C ALA A 110 19.75 -2.12 -25.63
N LEU A 111 18.71 -2.15 -24.78
CA LEU A 111 18.50 -1.17 -23.72
C LEU A 111 19.45 -1.41 -22.54
N PHE A 112 19.71 -2.66 -22.19
CA PHE A 112 20.63 -2.99 -21.12
C PHE A 112 22.05 -2.51 -21.39
N ASP A 113 22.51 -2.65 -22.62
CA ASP A 113 23.85 -2.19 -23.03
C ASP A 113 23.96 -0.67 -22.99
N THR A 114 22.91 0.05 -23.35
CA THR A 114 22.89 1.53 -23.34
C THR A 114 22.77 2.10 -21.93
N MET A 115 22.05 1.44 -21.04
CA MET A 115 21.71 1.99 -19.70
C MET A 115 22.70 1.63 -18.60
N LEU A 116 23.75 0.84 -18.89
CA LEU A 116 24.79 0.44 -17.93
C LEU A 116 24.23 -0.09 -16.60
N LEU A 117 23.28 -1.02 -16.67
CA LEU A 117 22.64 -1.63 -15.51
C LEU A 117 23.52 -2.75 -14.95
N ASP A 118 23.56 -2.87 -13.63
CA ASP A 118 24.09 -4.07 -12.97
C ASP A 118 23.11 -5.26 -13.12
N ASP A 119 23.58 -6.47 -12.77
CA ASP A 119 22.79 -7.70 -12.92
C ASP A 119 21.51 -7.70 -12.11
N GLY A 120 21.51 -7.09 -10.90
CA GLY A 120 20.33 -6.94 -10.06
C GLY A 120 19.28 -6.04 -10.70
N GLN A 121 19.71 -4.91 -11.27
CA GLN A 121 18.88 -3.96 -11.98
C GLN A 121 18.32 -4.57 -13.29
N ARG A 122 19.13 -5.30 -14.05
CA ARG A 122 18.68 -6.03 -15.26
C ARG A 122 17.58 -7.03 -14.92
N ARG A 123 17.80 -7.84 -13.87
CA ARG A 123 16.80 -8.79 -13.39
C ARG A 123 15.51 -8.10 -12.93
N ALA A 124 15.62 -6.98 -12.21
CA ALA A 124 14.46 -6.20 -11.78
C ALA A 124 13.64 -5.68 -12.97
N VAL A 125 14.31 -5.17 -14.02
CA VAL A 125 13.64 -4.75 -15.27
C VAL A 125 12.90 -5.93 -15.91
N GLN A 126 13.55 -7.09 -16.07
CA GLN A 126 12.94 -8.28 -16.66
C GLN A 126 11.70 -8.74 -15.90
N VAL A 127 11.78 -8.81 -14.56
CA VAL A 127 10.65 -9.21 -13.71
C VAL A 127 9.50 -8.22 -13.82
N CYS A 128 9.79 -6.91 -13.80
CA CYS A 128 8.76 -5.88 -13.91
C CYS A 128 8.08 -5.86 -15.29
N LEU A 129 8.79 -6.20 -16.35
CA LEU A 129 8.22 -6.27 -17.70
C LEU A 129 7.43 -7.55 -17.97
N ALA A 130 7.69 -8.61 -17.20
CA ALA A 130 6.99 -9.90 -17.32
C ALA A 130 5.64 -9.93 -16.57
N SER A 131 5.28 -8.89 -15.85
CA SER A 131 4.05 -8.82 -15.04
C SER A 131 3.41 -7.43 -15.11
N ARG A 132 2.09 -7.36 -14.94
CA ARG A 132 1.35 -6.09 -14.89
C ARG A 132 1.52 -5.33 -13.58
N LEU A 133 2.05 -5.98 -12.56
CA LEU A 133 2.40 -5.38 -11.29
C LEU A 133 3.83 -5.75 -10.92
N GLY A 134 4.71 -4.78 -10.86
CA GLY A 134 6.07 -4.91 -10.37
C GLY A 134 6.30 -4.05 -9.13
N VAL A 135 6.95 -4.60 -8.12
CA VAL A 135 7.35 -3.87 -6.90
C VAL A 135 8.86 -3.80 -6.86
N LEU A 136 9.41 -2.58 -7.02
CA LEU A 136 10.84 -2.33 -6.97
C LEU A 136 11.24 -1.81 -5.58
N VAL A 137 11.98 -2.62 -4.85
CA VAL A 137 12.45 -2.29 -3.49
C VAL A 137 13.97 -2.10 -3.50
N GLY A 138 14.47 -1.15 -2.71
CA GLY A 138 15.89 -0.91 -2.56
C GLY A 138 16.20 0.31 -1.69
N GLY A 139 17.35 0.33 -1.06
CA GLY A 139 17.82 1.43 -0.22
C GLY A 139 18.12 2.72 -1.01
N PRO A 140 18.48 3.81 -0.32
CA PRO A 140 18.99 5.01 -0.97
C PRO A 140 20.23 4.70 -1.83
N GLY A 141 20.36 5.32 -3.00
CA GLY A 141 21.54 5.17 -3.87
C GLY A 141 21.64 3.88 -4.69
N THR A 142 20.68 2.93 -4.58
CA THR A 142 20.68 1.66 -5.33
C THR A 142 20.31 1.78 -6.81
N GLY A 143 20.15 2.99 -7.34
CA GLY A 143 19.83 3.21 -8.74
C GLY A 143 18.36 2.92 -9.14
N LYS A 144 17.42 2.90 -8.18
CA LYS A 144 16.00 2.69 -8.46
C LYS A 144 15.45 3.55 -9.60
N THR A 145 15.79 4.84 -9.62
CA THR A 145 15.35 5.77 -10.66
C THR A 145 15.84 5.35 -12.04
N ARG A 146 17.08 4.85 -12.15
CA ARG A 146 17.63 4.33 -13.40
C ARG A 146 16.87 3.07 -13.85
N THR A 147 16.61 2.16 -12.93
CA THR A 147 15.83 0.94 -13.19
C THR A 147 14.41 1.29 -13.68
N VAL A 148 13.72 2.22 -13.02
CA VAL A 148 12.39 2.69 -13.43
C VAL A 148 12.44 3.35 -14.81
N ALA A 149 13.44 4.22 -15.07
CA ALA A 149 13.61 4.84 -16.37
C ALA A 149 13.81 3.81 -17.51
N THR A 150 14.57 2.73 -17.21
CA THR A 150 14.76 1.64 -18.18
C THR A 150 13.48 0.86 -18.44
N ILE A 151 12.67 0.58 -17.42
CA ILE A 151 11.36 -0.06 -17.56
C ILE A 151 10.44 0.79 -18.45
N LEU A 152 10.35 2.09 -18.18
CA LEU A 152 9.54 3.01 -18.98
C LEU A 152 10.03 3.09 -20.43
N ALA A 153 11.34 3.17 -20.67
CA ALA A 153 11.91 3.18 -22.01
C ALA A 153 11.61 1.89 -22.78
N ALA A 154 11.62 0.73 -22.10
CA ALA A 154 11.28 -0.55 -22.70
C ALA A 154 9.79 -0.62 -23.11
N LEU A 155 8.90 -0.13 -22.24
CA LEU A 155 7.46 -0.09 -22.52
C LEU A 155 7.13 0.84 -23.69
N LEU A 156 7.71 2.05 -23.74
CA LEU A 156 7.48 2.99 -24.82
C LEU A 156 7.93 2.44 -26.18
N ARG A 157 9.10 1.78 -26.25
CA ARG A 157 9.56 1.13 -27.49
C ARG A 157 8.65 -0.02 -27.92
N SER A 158 8.07 -0.75 -26.98
CA SER A 158 7.10 -1.81 -27.26
C SER A 158 5.82 -1.24 -27.91
N GLU A 159 5.33 -0.11 -27.41
CA GLU A 159 4.14 0.56 -27.96
C GLU A 159 4.39 1.14 -29.38
N GLU A 160 5.57 1.75 -29.62
CA GLU A 160 5.95 2.23 -30.94
C GLU A 160 5.99 1.08 -31.96
N HIS A 161 6.60 -0.05 -31.61
CA HIS A 161 6.65 -1.24 -32.49
C HIS A 161 5.27 -1.80 -32.80
N THR A 162 4.38 -1.83 -31.82
CA THR A 162 2.99 -2.29 -31.99
C THR A 162 2.20 -1.34 -32.88
N SER A 163 2.42 -0.03 -32.75
CA SER A 163 1.78 0.99 -33.59
C SER A 163 2.27 0.96 -35.05
N GLU A 164 3.57 0.71 -35.26
CA GLU A 164 4.15 0.55 -36.60
C GLU A 164 3.60 -0.70 -37.30
N LEU A 165 3.50 -1.84 -36.60
CA LEU A 165 2.89 -3.06 -37.14
C LEU A 165 1.41 -2.85 -37.49
N GLN A 166 0.65 -2.19 -36.62
CA GLN A 166 -0.75 -1.85 -36.92
C GLN A 166 -0.90 -0.88 -38.12
N SER A 167 0.03 0.02 -38.31
CA SER A 167 0.03 0.93 -39.48
C SER A 167 0.33 0.20 -40.76
N GLN A 168 1.24 -0.78 -40.75
CA GLN A 168 1.57 -1.60 -41.94
C GLN A 168 0.42 -2.54 -42.33
N PHE A 169 -0.35 -3.02 -41.39
CA PHE A 169 -1.55 -3.85 -41.70
C PHE A 169 -2.77 -3.06 -42.16
N ARG A 170 -2.76 -1.72 -42.04
CA ARG A 170 -3.86 -0.85 -42.49
C ARG A 170 -3.75 -0.43 -43.95
N ILE A 171 -2.72 -0.80 -44.71
CA ILE A 171 -2.50 -0.44 -46.12
C ILE A 171 -2.87 -1.61 -47.06
N SER A 172 -3.88 -2.38 -46.71
CA SER A 172 -4.40 -3.41 -47.64
C SER A 172 -5.92 -3.50 -47.54
N TYR A 173 -6.61 -2.42 -47.96
CA TYR A 173 -7.99 -2.45 -48.44
C TYR A 173 -8.21 -1.30 -49.42
#